data_bf1962fab335019fc76b689ec5db06e2
#
_entry.id   bf1962fab335019fc76b689ec5db06e2
#
_cell.length_a   1.000
_cell.length_b   1.000
_cell.length_c   1.000
_cell.angle_alpha   90.00
_cell.angle_beta   90.00
_cell.angle_gamma   90.00
#
_symmetry.space_group_name_H-M   'P 1'
#
loop_
_entity.id
_entity.type
_entity.pdbx_description
1 polymer ?
#
loop_
_entity_poly.entity_id
_entity_poly.type
_entity_poly.pdbx_seq_one_letter_code
_entity_poly.pdbx_strand_id
1 'polypeptide(L)'
;VIYLHYSQSNLEEYDARLDMTAPIISVIDRLSEKIQDANRIVNVQVGLFRLEIVDFSERVFQEALLNALAHRDYQNQAAVYVKHYPDKIVIENPGGFPEGITEHNIITHPSVPRNKLIAETLQRLKYVQRTGQGVDIIFRDMVSSGKPYPEYRAYNDAVSLSIYSAIDDVEFVKFVAREQNLRQRNFSLFELMILRYLTDNRRISLAIATDLIQGTRDMAQKSLNSLIRDGLIEVSGKEYMLTAKMYEAVKSDIEYTQDKVLQYVKAKGRIMEYVQETGSITNTQVRELCGFTRQQARSTLEKMQMEGVIVLLGKGRYAKYVASERLL
;
A
#
# COMPACT_ATOMS: atom_id res chain seq x y z
N VAL A 1 -24.39 -2.20 20.67
CA VAL A 1 -22.98 -1.81 20.46
C VAL A 1 -22.49 -1.09 21.70
N ILE A 2 -21.27 -1.37 22.10
CA ILE A 2 -20.63 -0.73 23.26
C ILE A 2 -19.39 0.03 22.75
N TYR A 3 -19.36 1.33 22.99
CA TYR A 3 -18.21 2.18 22.70
C TYR A 3 -17.41 2.40 23.99
N LEU A 4 -16.09 2.19 23.90
CA LEU A 4 -15.13 2.40 24.99
C LEU A 4 -14.07 3.38 24.52
N HIS A 5 -13.81 4.42 25.30
CA HIS A 5 -12.73 5.38 25.02
C HIS A 5 -11.60 5.19 26.00
N TYR A 6 -10.37 5.25 25.49
CA TYR A 6 -9.13 5.13 26.25
C TYR A 6 -8.26 6.35 25.97
N SER A 7 -7.80 7.03 27.02
CA SER A 7 -6.90 8.20 26.89
C SER A 7 -5.45 7.81 26.61
N GLN A 8 -5.09 6.54 26.82
CA GLN A 8 -3.74 6.01 26.55
C GLN A 8 -3.84 4.63 25.89
N SER A 9 -2.88 4.34 25.00
CA SER A 9 -2.89 3.10 24.20
C SER A 9 -2.58 1.82 24.99
N ASN A 10 -2.02 1.96 26.19
CA ASN A 10 -1.59 0.85 27.07
C ASN A 10 -2.47 0.66 28.31
N LEU A 11 -3.59 1.38 28.42
CA LEU A 11 -4.51 1.21 29.52
C LEU A 11 -5.43 0.00 29.29
N GLU A 12 -5.68 -0.75 30.37
CA GLU A 12 -6.71 -1.79 30.42
C GLU A 12 -8.08 -1.22 30.80
N GLU A 13 -8.10 -0.08 31.52
CA GLU A 13 -9.30 0.60 31.96
C GLU A 13 -9.67 1.72 30.99
N TYR A 14 -10.95 1.78 30.61
CA TYR A 14 -11.50 2.82 29.77
C TYR A 14 -11.90 4.06 30.60
N ASP A 15 -11.74 5.24 29.99
CA ASP A 15 -12.15 6.51 30.62
C ASP A 15 -13.63 6.78 30.45
N ALA A 16 -14.22 6.31 29.34
CA ALA A 16 -15.63 6.50 29.06
C ALA A 16 -16.23 5.25 28.39
N ARG A 17 -17.49 4.99 28.74
CA ARG A 17 -18.29 3.90 28.16
C ARG A 17 -19.63 4.43 27.71
N LEU A 18 -20.07 4.02 26.53
CA LEU A 18 -21.37 4.33 25.98
C LEU A 18 -22.05 3.07 25.45
N ASP A 19 -23.11 2.64 26.10
CA ASP A 19 -23.93 1.51 25.68
C ASP A 19 -25.04 2.01 24.74
N MET A 20 -25.07 1.48 23.52
CA MET A 20 -26.02 1.89 22.49
C MET A 20 -27.00 0.77 22.18
N THR A 21 -28.24 0.94 22.63
CA THR A 21 -29.38 0.12 22.25
C THR A 21 -30.32 0.98 21.41
N ALA A 22 -30.03 1.07 20.12
CA ALA A 22 -30.78 1.93 19.19
C ALA A 22 -30.81 1.26 17.79
N PRO A 23 -31.62 1.73 16.85
CA PRO A 23 -31.58 1.28 15.46
C PRO A 23 -30.18 1.39 14.87
N ILE A 24 -29.79 0.44 14.03
CA ILE A 24 -28.42 0.32 13.45
C ILE A 24 -27.94 1.67 12.87
N ILE A 25 -28.78 2.36 12.12
CA ILE A 25 -28.46 3.65 11.49
C ILE A 25 -28.08 4.70 12.54
N SER A 26 -28.89 4.83 13.58
CA SER A 26 -28.62 5.78 14.67
C SER A 26 -27.33 5.45 15.44
N VAL A 27 -26.97 4.17 15.53
CA VAL A 27 -25.69 3.75 16.14
C VAL A 27 -24.54 4.19 15.26
N ILE A 28 -24.62 3.99 13.94
CA ILE A 28 -23.59 4.38 12.96
C ILE A 28 -23.36 5.90 13.04
N ASP A 29 -24.41 6.69 12.95
CA ASP A 29 -24.33 8.16 12.95
C ASP A 29 -23.68 8.67 14.24
N ARG A 30 -24.17 8.22 15.41
CA ARG A 30 -23.61 8.63 16.72
C ARG A 30 -22.15 8.25 16.92
N LEU A 31 -21.74 7.07 16.45
CA LEU A 31 -20.35 6.64 16.56
C LEU A 31 -19.46 7.42 15.59
N SER A 32 -19.94 7.71 14.37
CA SER A 32 -19.23 8.55 13.41
C SER A 32 -18.98 9.95 13.98
N GLU A 33 -20.00 10.61 14.54
CA GLU A 33 -19.86 11.90 15.23
C GLU A 33 -18.82 11.83 16.35
N LYS A 34 -18.91 10.82 17.24
CA LYS A 34 -17.97 10.64 18.36
C LYS A 34 -16.52 10.52 17.92
N ILE A 35 -16.27 9.82 16.84
CA ILE A 35 -14.90 9.63 16.33
C ILE A 35 -14.41 10.88 15.61
N GLN A 36 -15.30 11.54 14.84
CA GLN A 36 -14.96 12.80 14.17
C GLN A 36 -14.62 13.91 15.16
N ASP A 37 -15.33 14.02 16.27
CA ASP A 37 -15.05 15.01 17.32
C ASP A 37 -13.65 14.85 17.93
N ALA A 38 -13.12 13.63 17.94
CA ALA A 38 -11.80 13.31 18.48
C ALA A 38 -10.69 13.27 17.40
N ASN A 39 -11.04 13.37 16.10
CA ASN A 39 -10.11 13.27 15.00
C ASN A 39 -9.15 14.46 14.94
N ARG A 40 -7.87 14.17 14.81
CA ARG A 40 -6.84 15.17 14.48
C ARG A 40 -6.60 15.16 12.98
N ILE A 41 -6.17 16.30 12.46
CA ILE A 41 -5.82 16.46 11.05
C ILE A 41 -4.32 16.70 10.94
N VAL A 42 -3.64 15.83 10.20
CA VAL A 42 -2.24 15.99 9.82
C VAL A 42 -2.16 16.56 8.41
N ASN A 43 -1.42 17.64 8.27
CA ASN A 43 -1.26 18.31 6.98
C ASN A 43 0.05 17.91 6.32
N VAL A 44 -0.02 17.30 5.15
CA VAL A 44 1.12 16.87 4.35
C VAL A 44 1.25 17.77 3.12
N GLN A 45 2.37 18.48 3.00
CA GLN A 45 2.65 19.33 1.84
C GLN A 45 3.14 18.48 0.66
N VAL A 46 2.48 18.57 -0.50
CA VAL A 46 2.84 17.91 -1.76
C VAL A 46 3.00 18.95 -2.84
N GLY A 47 4.23 19.42 -3.06
CA GLY A 47 4.49 20.55 -3.96
C GLY A 47 3.72 21.80 -3.53
N LEU A 48 2.84 22.31 -4.39
CA LEU A 48 1.97 23.45 -4.10
C LEU A 48 0.66 23.07 -3.39
N PHE A 49 0.35 21.79 -3.27
CA PHE A 49 -0.89 21.28 -2.67
C PHE A 49 -0.66 20.83 -1.23
N ARG A 50 -1.73 20.89 -0.44
CA ARG A 50 -1.77 20.42 0.93
C ARG A 50 -2.78 19.27 0.99
N LEU A 51 -2.31 18.10 1.44
CA LEU A 51 -3.17 16.97 1.75
C LEU A 51 -3.53 17.00 3.23
N GLU A 52 -4.80 16.85 3.54
CA GLU A 52 -5.31 16.69 4.89
C GLU A 52 -5.56 15.22 5.17
N ILE A 53 -4.84 14.65 6.12
CA ILE A 53 -4.98 13.26 6.54
C ILE A 53 -5.52 13.26 7.96
N VAL A 54 -6.71 12.70 8.13
CA VAL A 54 -7.35 12.55 9.45
C VAL A 54 -6.85 11.30 10.17
N ASP A 55 -6.86 11.29 11.51
CA ASP A 55 -6.47 10.10 12.28
C ASP A 55 -7.31 8.88 11.88
N PHE A 56 -8.63 9.04 11.77
CA PHE A 56 -9.55 7.99 11.33
C PHE A 56 -10.46 8.53 10.25
N SER A 57 -10.32 8.01 9.04
CA SER A 57 -11.18 8.36 7.90
C SER A 57 -12.60 7.93 8.21
N GLU A 58 -13.57 8.85 8.07
CA GLU A 58 -14.99 8.55 8.26
C GLU A 58 -15.43 7.36 7.42
N ARG A 59 -15.00 7.33 6.16
CA ARG A 59 -15.33 6.25 5.23
C ARG A 59 -14.81 4.90 5.71
N VAL A 60 -13.58 4.85 6.24
CA VAL A 60 -12.97 3.61 6.77
C VAL A 60 -13.73 3.13 7.99
N PHE A 61 -14.01 4.04 8.91
CA PHE A 61 -14.70 3.71 10.14
C PHE A 61 -16.14 3.26 9.90
N GLN A 62 -16.88 3.98 9.06
CA GLN A 62 -18.25 3.61 8.68
C GLN A 62 -18.28 2.21 8.04
N GLU A 63 -17.37 1.95 7.08
CA GLU A 63 -17.31 0.65 6.42
C GLU A 63 -16.94 -0.48 7.40
N ALA A 64 -16.01 -0.25 8.32
CA ALA A 64 -15.64 -1.21 9.36
C ALA A 64 -16.82 -1.53 10.30
N LEU A 65 -17.58 -0.51 10.70
CA LEU A 65 -18.76 -0.68 11.55
C LEU A 65 -19.91 -1.36 10.81
N LEU A 66 -20.15 -0.99 9.56
CA LEU A 66 -21.16 -1.64 8.70
C LEU A 66 -20.85 -3.13 8.51
N ASN A 67 -19.58 -3.48 8.25
CA ASN A 67 -19.14 -4.86 8.16
C ASN A 67 -19.34 -5.61 9.47
N ALA A 68 -18.99 -5.01 10.62
CA ALA A 68 -19.22 -5.62 11.91
C ALA A 68 -20.73 -5.92 12.12
N LEU A 69 -21.61 -4.98 11.82
CA LEU A 69 -23.06 -5.16 12.01
C LEU A 69 -23.67 -6.14 11.00
N ALA A 70 -23.22 -6.14 9.73
CA ALA A 70 -23.72 -7.07 8.71
C ALA A 70 -23.24 -8.51 8.96
N HIS A 71 -22.07 -8.69 9.59
CA HIS A 71 -21.49 -10.00 9.86
C HIS A 71 -21.64 -10.48 11.31
N ARG A 72 -22.21 -9.66 12.21
CA ARG A 72 -22.47 -10.05 13.60
C ARG A 72 -23.26 -11.34 13.68
N ASP A 73 -22.89 -12.21 14.61
CA ASP A 73 -23.76 -13.29 15.03
C ASP A 73 -24.82 -12.75 16.01
N TYR A 74 -26.05 -12.59 15.54
CA TYR A 74 -27.16 -12.08 16.37
C TYR A 74 -27.74 -13.13 17.31
N GLN A 75 -27.34 -14.40 17.21
CA GLN A 75 -27.66 -15.44 18.20
C GLN A 75 -26.71 -15.38 19.40
N ASN A 76 -25.52 -14.79 19.22
CA ASN A 76 -24.58 -14.54 20.30
C ASN A 76 -25.01 -13.29 21.10
N GLN A 77 -25.08 -13.44 22.43
CA GLN A 77 -25.47 -12.34 23.34
C GLN A 77 -24.39 -11.28 23.52
N ALA A 78 -23.14 -11.55 23.13
CA ALA A 78 -22.05 -10.58 23.22
C ALA A 78 -22.33 -9.35 22.35
N ALA A 79 -21.90 -8.18 22.80
CA ALA A 79 -22.03 -6.94 22.06
C ALA A 79 -20.93 -6.79 21.02
N VAL A 80 -21.15 -5.97 19.99
CA VAL A 80 -20.05 -5.40 19.21
C VAL A 80 -19.36 -4.35 20.06
N TYR A 81 -18.06 -4.45 20.25
CA TYR A 81 -17.25 -3.46 20.95
C TYR A 81 -16.51 -2.56 19.96
N VAL A 82 -16.56 -1.26 20.19
CA VAL A 82 -15.75 -0.25 19.50
C VAL A 82 -14.82 0.36 20.53
N LYS A 83 -13.56 -0.03 20.55
CA LYS A 83 -12.53 0.44 21.47
C LYS A 83 -11.71 1.52 20.78
N HIS A 84 -11.80 2.75 21.25
CA HIS A 84 -11.14 3.92 20.67
C HIS A 84 -9.94 4.31 21.54
N TYR A 85 -8.76 4.05 21.04
CA TYR A 85 -7.46 4.43 21.60
C TYR A 85 -6.90 5.65 20.87
N PRO A 86 -5.91 6.38 21.42
CA PRO A 86 -5.27 7.50 20.73
C PRO A 86 -4.60 7.15 19.41
N ASP A 87 -4.13 5.90 19.27
CA ASP A 87 -3.36 5.40 18.12
C ASP A 87 -4.12 4.42 17.24
N LYS A 88 -5.27 3.92 17.68
CA LYS A 88 -6.07 2.94 16.94
C LYS A 88 -7.52 2.88 17.38
N ILE A 89 -8.37 2.39 16.47
CA ILE A 89 -9.71 1.89 16.81
C ILE A 89 -9.72 0.38 16.61
N VAL A 90 -10.25 -0.34 17.61
CA VAL A 90 -10.44 -1.80 17.55
C VAL A 90 -11.93 -2.11 17.57
N ILE A 91 -12.42 -2.79 16.54
CA ILE A 91 -13.81 -3.25 16.45
C ILE A 91 -13.83 -4.76 16.67
N GLU A 92 -14.44 -5.21 17.76
CA GLU A 92 -14.62 -6.63 18.08
C GLU A 92 -16.05 -7.03 17.80
N ASN A 93 -16.21 -8.01 16.93
CA ASN A 93 -17.50 -8.47 16.44
C ASN A 93 -17.76 -9.92 16.83
N PRO A 94 -18.87 -10.22 17.55
CA PRO A 94 -19.26 -11.60 17.83
C PRO A 94 -19.59 -12.38 16.55
N GLY A 95 -19.08 -13.60 16.48
CA GLY A 95 -19.14 -14.49 15.33
C GLY A 95 -17.84 -14.52 14.54
N GLY A 96 -17.28 -15.71 14.31
CA GLY A 96 -16.06 -15.91 13.52
C GLY A 96 -16.24 -15.52 12.05
N PHE A 97 -15.20 -15.65 11.25
CA PHE A 97 -15.33 -15.46 9.79
C PHE A 97 -16.35 -16.45 9.19
N PRO A 98 -17.06 -16.08 8.12
CA PRO A 98 -17.80 -17.03 7.31
C PRO A 98 -16.89 -18.12 6.77
N GLU A 99 -17.47 -19.29 6.44
CA GLU A 99 -16.73 -20.43 5.88
C GLU A 99 -15.93 -20.03 4.65
N GLY A 100 -14.66 -20.43 4.60
CA GLY A 100 -13.72 -20.14 3.50
C GLY A 100 -13.01 -18.79 3.61
N ILE A 101 -13.41 -17.90 4.52
CA ILE A 101 -12.75 -16.60 4.75
C ILE A 101 -11.77 -16.70 5.93
N THR A 102 -10.59 -16.13 5.73
CA THR A 102 -9.51 -16.04 6.74
C THR A 102 -8.86 -14.67 6.68
N GLU A 103 -8.00 -14.36 7.65
CA GLU A 103 -7.17 -13.13 7.63
C GLU A 103 -6.26 -13.05 6.38
N HIS A 104 -5.95 -14.20 5.76
CA HIS A 104 -5.01 -14.30 4.64
C HIS A 104 -5.67 -14.27 3.25
N ASN A 105 -7.00 -14.20 3.17
CA ASN A 105 -7.72 -14.13 1.91
C ASN A 105 -8.86 -13.09 1.89
N ILE A 106 -9.04 -12.37 2.99
CA ILE A 106 -10.16 -11.45 3.18
C ILE A 106 -10.23 -10.33 2.12
N ILE A 107 -9.10 -9.95 1.53
CA ILE A 107 -9.04 -8.90 0.51
C ILE A 107 -9.66 -9.39 -0.81
N THR A 108 -9.43 -10.64 -1.17
CA THR A 108 -9.80 -11.16 -2.50
C THR A 108 -10.96 -12.15 -2.49
N HIS A 109 -11.36 -12.62 -1.31
CA HIS A 109 -12.49 -13.52 -1.19
C HIS A 109 -13.80 -12.78 -1.45
N PRO A 110 -14.73 -13.34 -2.24
CA PRO A 110 -16.05 -12.76 -2.41
C PRO A 110 -16.77 -12.55 -1.07
N SER A 111 -17.44 -11.42 -0.91
CA SER A 111 -18.18 -11.11 0.32
C SER A 111 -19.37 -12.06 0.50
N VAL A 112 -19.45 -12.68 1.67
CA VAL A 112 -20.55 -13.56 2.08
C VAL A 112 -21.14 -13.03 3.39
N PRO A 113 -22.15 -12.13 3.34
CA PRO A 113 -22.70 -11.55 4.56
C PRO A 113 -23.45 -12.60 5.39
N ARG A 114 -23.15 -12.68 6.70
CA ARG A 114 -23.88 -13.53 7.64
C ARG A 114 -25.36 -13.13 7.72
N ASN A 115 -25.64 -11.85 7.69
CA ASN A 115 -26.99 -11.28 7.77
C ASN A 115 -27.37 -10.61 6.44
N LYS A 116 -27.77 -11.41 5.46
CA LYS A 116 -28.08 -10.96 4.11
C LYS A 116 -29.12 -9.83 4.08
N LEU A 117 -30.19 -9.93 4.88
CA LEU A 117 -31.23 -8.90 4.94
C LEU A 117 -30.69 -7.55 5.45
N ILE A 118 -29.82 -7.57 6.45
CA ILE A 118 -29.18 -6.35 6.97
C ILE A 118 -28.27 -5.74 5.88
N ALA A 119 -27.42 -6.55 5.25
CA ALA A 119 -26.52 -6.10 4.20
C ALA A 119 -27.29 -5.48 3.01
N GLU A 120 -28.35 -6.13 2.54
CA GLU A 120 -29.20 -5.63 1.46
C GLU A 120 -29.95 -4.34 1.86
N THR A 121 -30.40 -4.23 3.11
CA THR A 121 -31.08 -3.04 3.61
C THR A 121 -30.12 -1.85 3.66
N LEU A 122 -28.91 -2.05 4.21
CA LEU A 122 -27.87 -1.01 4.26
C LEU A 122 -27.45 -0.56 2.85
N GLN A 123 -27.40 -1.48 1.90
CA GLN A 123 -27.13 -1.16 0.49
C GLN A 123 -28.27 -0.34 -0.14
N ARG A 124 -29.53 -0.71 0.07
CA ARG A 124 -30.70 0.05 -0.43
C ARG A 124 -30.76 1.45 0.14
N LEU A 125 -30.37 1.62 1.40
CA LEU A 125 -30.26 2.91 2.07
C LEU A 125 -29.00 3.70 1.68
N LYS A 126 -28.15 3.16 0.79
CA LYS A 126 -26.89 3.76 0.30
C LYS A 126 -25.83 4.00 1.38
N TYR A 127 -25.91 3.33 2.51
CA TYR A 127 -24.82 3.30 3.48
C TYR A 127 -23.62 2.49 2.97
N VAL A 128 -23.86 1.46 2.15
CA VAL A 128 -22.83 0.70 1.44
C VAL A 128 -22.97 0.97 -0.06
N GLN A 129 -21.90 1.44 -0.70
CA GLN A 129 -21.96 1.83 -2.13
C GLN A 129 -22.03 0.62 -3.06
N ARG A 130 -21.31 -0.47 -2.76
CA ARG A 130 -21.31 -1.73 -3.53
C ARG A 130 -21.02 -2.91 -2.61
N THR A 131 -21.71 -4.01 -2.79
CA THR A 131 -21.42 -5.27 -2.10
C THR A 131 -20.02 -5.78 -2.47
N GLY A 132 -19.25 -6.19 -1.45
CA GLY A 132 -17.98 -6.88 -1.63
C GLY A 132 -16.74 -5.98 -1.83
N GLN A 133 -16.84 -4.66 -1.61
CA GLN A 133 -15.70 -3.74 -1.73
C GLN A 133 -15.30 -3.07 -0.39
N GLY A 134 -15.93 -3.45 0.71
CA GLY A 134 -15.72 -2.79 2.00
C GLY A 134 -14.30 -2.97 2.53
N VAL A 135 -13.79 -4.18 2.47
CA VAL A 135 -12.41 -4.48 2.88
C VAL A 135 -11.41 -3.73 2.00
N ASP A 136 -11.63 -3.69 0.67
CA ASP A 136 -10.78 -2.94 -0.27
C ASP A 136 -10.73 -1.44 0.06
N ILE A 137 -11.86 -0.86 0.49
CA ILE A 137 -11.95 0.54 0.88
C ILE A 137 -11.07 0.80 2.09
N ILE A 138 -11.18 -0.06 3.12
CA ILE A 138 -10.40 0.06 4.37
C ILE A 138 -8.91 -0.04 4.04
N PHE A 139 -8.47 -1.10 3.33
CA PHE A 139 -7.07 -1.29 2.98
C PHE A 139 -6.52 -0.17 2.10
N ARG A 140 -7.27 0.24 1.07
CA ARG A 140 -6.84 1.29 0.14
C ARG A 140 -6.65 2.64 0.83
N ASP A 141 -7.60 3.05 1.66
CA ASP A 141 -7.53 4.31 2.39
C ASP A 141 -6.32 4.31 3.35
N MET A 142 -6.15 3.24 4.14
CA MET A 142 -5.03 3.08 5.06
C MET A 142 -3.69 3.15 4.33
N VAL A 143 -3.51 2.35 3.27
CA VAL A 143 -2.25 2.31 2.52
C VAL A 143 -1.96 3.63 1.82
N SER A 144 -2.95 4.23 1.14
CA SER A 144 -2.75 5.51 0.44
C SER A 144 -2.48 6.68 1.38
N SER A 145 -2.93 6.59 2.62
CA SER A 145 -2.67 7.56 3.69
C SER A 145 -1.36 7.29 4.44
N GLY A 146 -0.54 6.34 3.99
CA GLY A 146 0.74 6.01 4.61
C GLY A 146 0.64 5.40 6.00
N LYS A 147 -0.50 4.81 6.34
CA LYS A 147 -0.78 4.15 7.62
C LYS A 147 -0.46 2.67 7.56
N PRO A 148 -0.29 1.99 8.71
CA PRO A 148 -0.19 0.53 8.76
C PRO A 148 -1.39 -0.13 8.10
N TYR A 149 -1.21 -1.36 7.60
CA TYR A 149 -2.33 -2.16 7.13
C TYR A 149 -3.36 -2.36 8.23
N PRO A 150 -4.67 -2.40 7.92
CA PRO A 150 -5.68 -2.83 8.89
C PRO A 150 -5.40 -4.27 9.28
N GLU A 151 -5.53 -4.58 10.56
CA GLU A 151 -5.24 -5.90 11.08
C GLU A 151 -6.52 -6.62 11.49
N TYR A 152 -6.81 -7.73 10.80
CA TYR A 152 -7.88 -8.65 11.16
C TYR A 152 -7.29 -9.78 12.00
N ARG A 153 -7.98 -10.13 13.09
CA ARG A 153 -7.66 -11.30 13.92
C ARG A 153 -8.92 -12.14 14.14
N ALA A 154 -8.82 -13.42 13.83
CA ALA A 154 -9.88 -14.38 14.11
C ALA A 154 -9.70 -15.01 15.50
N TYR A 155 -10.80 -15.10 16.20
CA TYR A 155 -10.96 -15.90 17.39
C TYR A 155 -12.01 -16.97 17.13
N ASN A 156 -12.17 -17.95 18.02
CA ASN A 156 -13.13 -19.05 17.82
C ASN A 156 -14.55 -18.55 17.55
N ASP A 157 -14.97 -17.49 18.23
CA ASP A 157 -16.34 -16.96 18.22
C ASP A 157 -16.41 -15.44 17.99
N ALA A 158 -15.33 -14.83 17.54
CA ALA A 158 -15.25 -13.40 17.28
C ALA A 158 -14.24 -13.07 16.20
N VAL A 159 -14.39 -11.89 15.58
CA VAL A 159 -13.41 -11.27 14.70
C VAL A 159 -13.10 -9.88 15.24
N SER A 160 -11.83 -9.52 15.28
CA SER A 160 -11.35 -8.19 15.64
C SER A 160 -10.72 -7.53 14.43
N LEU A 161 -11.03 -6.23 14.22
CA LEU A 161 -10.39 -5.36 13.24
C LEU A 161 -9.73 -4.20 13.96
N SER A 162 -8.43 -4.01 13.74
CA SER A 162 -7.69 -2.83 14.19
C SER A 162 -7.40 -1.87 13.04
N ILE A 163 -7.73 -0.60 13.24
CA ILE A 163 -7.50 0.53 12.32
C ILE A 163 -6.58 1.52 13.03
N TYR A 164 -5.46 1.88 12.41
CA TYR A 164 -4.41 2.71 13.03
C TYR A 164 -4.51 4.18 12.58
N SER A 165 -4.16 5.13 13.48
CA SER A 165 -4.18 6.56 13.20
C SER A 165 -2.83 7.07 12.68
N ALA A 166 -1.71 6.51 13.17
CA ALA A 166 -0.37 6.97 12.87
C ALA A 166 -0.05 6.88 11.37
N ILE A 167 0.60 7.92 10.86
CA ILE A 167 1.14 7.93 9.48
C ILE A 167 2.60 7.50 9.58
N ASP A 168 2.91 6.28 9.14
CA ASP A 168 4.26 5.71 9.23
C ASP A 168 5.16 6.22 8.09
N ASP A 169 4.57 6.56 6.94
CA ASP A 169 5.34 6.92 5.74
C ASP A 169 4.72 8.10 4.98
N VAL A 170 5.09 9.30 5.42
CA VAL A 170 4.69 10.56 4.77
C VAL A 170 5.25 10.67 3.35
N GLU A 171 6.47 10.15 3.11
CA GLU A 171 7.10 10.22 1.78
C GLU A 171 6.36 9.32 0.78
N PHE A 172 5.88 8.17 1.21
CA PHE A 172 5.01 7.33 0.40
C PHE A 172 3.70 8.05 0.01
N VAL A 173 3.07 8.76 0.97
CA VAL A 173 1.86 9.56 0.68
C VAL A 173 2.14 10.60 -0.40
N LYS A 174 3.23 11.37 -0.25
CA LYS A 174 3.65 12.38 -1.24
C LYS A 174 3.92 11.73 -2.61
N PHE A 175 4.61 10.60 -2.61
CA PHE A 175 4.92 9.83 -3.81
C PHE A 175 3.65 9.40 -4.53
N VAL A 176 2.72 8.73 -3.83
CA VAL A 176 1.45 8.25 -4.41
C VAL A 176 0.64 9.40 -4.97
N ALA A 177 0.46 10.49 -4.21
CA ALA A 177 -0.30 11.65 -4.64
C ALA A 177 0.29 12.29 -5.91
N ARG A 178 1.63 12.45 -5.97
CA ARG A 178 2.32 13.00 -7.14
C ARG A 178 2.17 12.10 -8.36
N GLU A 179 2.42 10.79 -8.20
CA GLU A 179 2.43 9.87 -9.32
C GLU A 179 1.02 9.61 -9.89
N GLN A 180 -0.01 9.59 -9.04
CA GLN A 180 -1.41 9.53 -9.48
C GLN A 180 -1.82 10.80 -10.25
N ASN A 181 -1.40 11.97 -9.78
CA ASN A 181 -1.67 13.24 -10.46
C ASN A 181 -0.97 13.32 -11.83
N LEU A 182 0.31 12.94 -11.90
CA LEU A 182 1.07 12.94 -13.16
C LEU A 182 0.46 12.01 -14.21
N ARG A 183 -0.07 10.87 -13.80
CA ARG A 183 -0.68 9.87 -14.70
C ARG A 183 -2.17 10.06 -14.92
N GLN A 184 -2.80 11.01 -14.21
CA GLN A 184 -4.25 11.23 -14.26
C GLN A 184 -5.05 9.95 -14.01
N ARG A 185 -4.54 9.06 -13.15
CA ARG A 185 -5.21 7.83 -12.72
C ARG A 185 -4.93 7.48 -11.27
N ASN A 186 -5.89 6.82 -10.63
CA ASN A 186 -5.70 6.25 -9.30
C ASN A 186 -5.07 4.85 -9.40
N PHE A 187 -4.17 4.55 -8.47
CA PHE A 187 -3.65 3.20 -8.32
C PHE A 187 -4.70 2.28 -7.72
N SER A 188 -4.73 1.04 -8.18
CA SER A 188 -5.54 -0.02 -7.56
C SER A 188 -4.97 -0.35 -6.17
N LEU A 189 -5.77 -1.03 -5.33
CA LEU A 189 -5.29 -1.49 -4.03
C LEU A 189 -4.02 -2.33 -4.16
N PHE A 190 -3.99 -3.28 -5.10
CA PHE A 190 -2.83 -4.17 -5.29
C PHE A 190 -1.57 -3.44 -5.77
N GLU A 191 -1.73 -2.43 -6.63
CA GLU A 191 -0.63 -1.56 -7.04
C GLU A 191 -0.07 -0.77 -5.85
N LEU A 192 -0.94 -0.20 -5.01
CA LEU A 192 -0.54 0.51 -3.79
C LEU A 192 0.19 -0.41 -2.81
N MET A 193 -0.30 -1.63 -2.59
CA MET A 193 0.34 -2.61 -1.72
C MET A 193 1.73 -3.01 -2.23
N ILE A 194 1.88 -3.27 -3.52
CA ILE A 194 3.17 -3.59 -4.14
C ILE A 194 4.14 -2.41 -4.04
N LEU A 195 3.69 -1.20 -4.34
CA LEU A 195 4.51 0.01 -4.21
C LEU A 195 4.93 0.24 -2.76
N ARG A 196 4.01 0.12 -1.79
CA ARG A 196 4.32 0.26 -0.36
C ARG A 196 5.36 -0.77 0.08
N TYR A 197 5.21 -2.03 -0.33
CA TYR A 197 6.20 -3.06 -0.04
C TYR A 197 7.58 -2.70 -0.60
N LEU A 198 7.63 -2.16 -1.83
CA LEU A 198 8.90 -1.79 -2.48
C LEU A 198 9.55 -0.53 -1.91
N THR A 199 8.83 0.29 -1.12
CA THR A 199 9.44 1.40 -0.38
C THR A 199 10.25 0.90 0.82
N ASP A 200 9.85 -0.19 1.45
CA ASP A 200 10.51 -0.79 2.59
C ASP A 200 11.49 -1.91 2.16
N ASN A 201 11.17 -2.57 1.06
CA ASN A 201 11.93 -3.70 0.53
C ASN A 201 12.42 -3.40 -0.89
N ARG A 202 13.66 -3.70 -1.17
CA ARG A 202 14.29 -3.36 -2.45
C ARG A 202 13.74 -4.13 -3.64
N ARG A 203 13.21 -5.31 -3.42
CA ARG A 203 12.75 -6.23 -4.47
C ARG A 203 11.53 -7.00 -4.02
N ILE A 204 10.71 -7.35 -4.98
CA ILE A 204 9.57 -8.23 -4.79
C ILE A 204 9.58 -9.33 -5.86
N SER A 205 9.40 -10.58 -5.46
CA SER A 205 9.14 -11.68 -6.39
C SER A 205 7.65 -11.77 -6.69
N LEU A 206 7.29 -12.47 -7.78
CA LEU A 206 5.88 -12.74 -8.08
C LEU A 206 5.19 -13.54 -6.97
N ALA A 207 5.90 -14.45 -6.29
CA ALA A 207 5.34 -15.19 -5.17
C ALA A 207 5.00 -14.26 -4.00
N ILE A 208 5.96 -13.42 -3.57
CA ILE A 208 5.73 -12.44 -2.50
C ILE A 208 4.60 -11.47 -2.88
N ALA A 209 4.54 -11.00 -4.14
CA ALA A 209 3.45 -10.14 -4.59
C ALA A 209 2.09 -10.83 -4.53
N THR A 210 2.02 -12.13 -4.85
CA THR A 210 0.80 -12.94 -4.76
C THR A 210 0.31 -13.07 -3.32
N ASP A 211 1.22 -13.38 -2.40
CA ASP A 211 0.91 -13.51 -0.96
C ASP A 211 0.52 -12.15 -0.37
N LEU A 212 1.25 -11.09 -0.72
CA LEU A 212 0.99 -9.73 -0.25
C LEU A 212 -0.43 -9.26 -0.57
N ILE A 213 -0.88 -9.46 -1.82
CA ILE A 213 -2.22 -9.05 -2.24
C ILE A 213 -3.31 -10.04 -1.81
N GLN A 214 -2.95 -11.13 -1.14
CA GLN A 214 -3.87 -12.22 -0.75
C GLN A 214 -4.67 -12.77 -1.95
N GLY A 215 -4.07 -12.79 -3.14
CA GLY A 215 -4.77 -13.06 -4.38
C GLY A 215 -4.17 -14.20 -5.20
N THR A 216 -4.49 -14.21 -6.49
CA THR A 216 -3.95 -15.17 -7.44
C THR A 216 -2.69 -14.64 -8.12
N ARG A 217 -1.88 -15.57 -8.63
CA ARG A 217 -0.69 -15.24 -9.42
C ARG A 217 -1.00 -14.34 -10.62
N ASP A 218 -2.16 -14.54 -11.27
CA ASP A 218 -2.61 -13.71 -12.40
C ASP A 218 -2.93 -12.28 -11.97
N MET A 219 -3.57 -12.09 -10.81
CA MET A 219 -3.85 -10.77 -10.24
C MET A 219 -2.55 -10.01 -9.91
N ALA A 220 -1.60 -10.70 -9.26
CA ALA A 220 -0.29 -10.11 -8.96
C ALA A 220 0.47 -9.74 -10.23
N GLN A 221 0.50 -10.64 -11.24
CA GLN A 221 1.17 -10.38 -12.51
C GLN A 221 0.55 -9.20 -13.27
N LYS A 222 -0.78 -9.07 -13.28
CA LYS A 222 -1.48 -7.93 -13.90
C LYS A 222 -1.10 -6.61 -13.24
N SER A 223 -1.03 -6.58 -11.90
CA SER A 223 -0.64 -5.38 -11.15
C SER A 223 0.82 -5.01 -11.39
N LEU A 224 1.74 -5.99 -11.39
CA LEU A 224 3.14 -5.79 -11.71
C LEU A 224 3.31 -5.26 -13.14
N ASN A 225 2.63 -5.85 -14.13
CA ASN A 225 2.69 -5.41 -15.52
C ASN A 225 2.13 -3.98 -15.70
N SER A 226 1.10 -3.61 -14.94
CA SER A 226 0.57 -2.25 -14.94
C SER A 226 1.60 -1.25 -14.41
N LEU A 227 2.27 -1.56 -13.30
CA LEU A 227 3.32 -0.72 -12.72
C LEU A 227 4.56 -0.61 -13.62
N ILE A 228 4.92 -1.68 -14.36
CA ILE A 228 6.00 -1.66 -15.37
C ILE A 228 5.63 -0.72 -16.50
N ARG A 229 4.43 -0.84 -17.07
CA ARG A 229 3.92 0.01 -18.15
C ARG A 229 3.93 1.49 -17.78
N ASP A 230 3.65 1.79 -16.51
CA ASP A 230 3.69 3.15 -15.98
C ASP A 230 5.11 3.65 -15.67
N GLY A 231 6.13 2.80 -15.82
CA GLY A 231 7.53 3.13 -15.52
C GLY A 231 7.83 3.33 -14.04
N LEU A 232 7.02 2.75 -13.15
CA LEU A 232 7.20 2.83 -11.69
C LEU A 232 8.15 1.75 -11.18
N ILE A 233 8.05 0.56 -11.76
CA ILE A 233 8.92 -0.58 -11.43
C ILE A 233 9.59 -1.14 -12.68
N GLU A 234 10.67 -1.87 -12.49
CA GLU A 234 11.39 -2.58 -13.55
C GLU A 234 11.71 -4.01 -13.15
N VAL A 235 11.96 -4.86 -14.15
CA VAL A 235 12.34 -6.26 -13.96
C VAL A 235 13.86 -6.34 -13.69
N SER A 236 14.24 -7.05 -12.64
CA SER A 236 15.62 -7.35 -12.30
C SER A 236 15.81 -8.87 -12.09
N GLY A 237 16.17 -9.58 -13.13
CA GLY A 237 16.22 -11.04 -13.13
C GLY A 237 14.83 -11.68 -13.03
N LYS A 238 14.55 -12.36 -11.91
CA LYS A 238 13.24 -12.97 -11.62
C LYS A 238 12.38 -12.13 -10.66
N GLU A 239 12.83 -10.94 -10.29
CA GLU A 239 12.21 -10.05 -9.31
C GLU A 239 11.90 -8.70 -9.95
N TYR A 240 11.17 -7.88 -9.23
CA TYR A 240 10.78 -6.53 -9.61
C TYR A 240 11.31 -5.54 -8.57
N MET A 241 11.63 -4.33 -9.00
CA MET A 241 12.13 -3.26 -8.14
C MET A 241 11.65 -1.89 -8.63
N LEU A 242 11.67 -0.87 -7.78
CA LEU A 242 11.40 0.49 -8.21
C LEU A 242 12.42 0.92 -9.26
N THR A 243 11.99 1.69 -10.27
CA THR A 243 12.93 2.32 -11.22
C THR A 243 13.82 3.33 -10.47
N ALA A 244 15.00 3.63 -11.02
CA ALA A 244 15.93 4.58 -10.40
C ALA A 244 15.26 5.91 -10.06
N LYS A 245 14.46 6.45 -11.00
CA LYS A 245 13.71 7.69 -10.82
C LYS A 245 12.71 7.61 -9.65
N MET A 246 12.01 6.49 -9.52
CA MET A 246 11.03 6.30 -8.44
C MET A 246 11.72 6.11 -7.10
N TYR A 247 12.83 5.42 -7.09
CA TYR A 247 13.59 5.19 -5.87
C TYR A 247 14.12 6.49 -5.26
N GLU A 248 14.63 7.41 -6.09
CA GLU A 248 15.06 8.75 -5.67
C GLU A 248 13.89 9.61 -5.17
N ALA A 249 12.70 9.40 -5.73
CA ALA A 249 11.51 10.15 -5.37
C ALA A 249 10.90 9.76 -4.00
N VAL A 250 11.10 8.50 -3.58
CA VAL A 250 10.51 7.97 -2.32
C VAL A 250 11.44 8.22 -1.12
N LYS A 251 12.73 8.26 -1.31
CA LYS A 251 13.73 8.29 -0.22
C LYS A 251 14.65 9.52 -0.31
N SER A 252 14.09 10.71 -0.30
CA SER A 252 14.83 11.98 -0.49
C SER A 252 15.81 12.36 0.63
N ASP A 253 15.80 11.71 1.81
CA ASP A 253 16.55 12.19 2.98
C ASP A 253 17.37 11.18 3.80
N ILE A 254 17.55 9.93 3.37
CA ILE A 254 18.29 8.95 4.18
C ILE A 254 19.58 8.51 3.48
N GLU A 255 20.73 8.68 4.17
CA GLU A 255 22.08 8.17 3.93
C GLU A 255 22.24 7.08 2.87
N TYR A 256 22.41 7.52 1.63
CA TYR A 256 22.45 6.67 0.44
C TYR A 256 23.84 6.25 0.01
N THR A 257 24.88 6.62 0.73
CA THR A 257 26.26 6.57 0.24
C THR A 257 26.95 5.21 0.32
N GLN A 258 26.36 4.18 0.91
CA GLN A 258 27.06 2.89 1.10
C GLN A 258 26.41 1.66 0.43
N ASP A 259 25.29 1.78 -0.26
CA ASP A 259 24.59 0.61 -0.77
C ASP A 259 24.89 0.32 -2.25
N LYS A 260 25.62 -0.75 -2.49
CA LYS A 260 26.01 -1.20 -3.85
C LYS A 260 24.85 -1.40 -4.82
N VAL A 261 23.67 -1.77 -4.32
CA VAL A 261 22.48 -1.99 -5.17
C VAL A 261 21.91 -0.67 -5.64
N LEU A 262 21.83 0.31 -4.75
CA LEU A 262 21.34 1.65 -5.09
C LEU A 262 22.31 2.37 -6.02
N GLN A 263 23.62 2.25 -5.76
CA GLN A 263 24.62 2.78 -6.69
C GLN A 263 24.45 2.20 -8.08
N TYR A 264 24.13 0.90 -8.18
CA TYR A 264 23.84 0.25 -9.46
C TYR A 264 22.58 0.80 -10.12
N VAL A 265 21.45 0.94 -9.40
CA VAL A 265 20.19 1.45 -9.95
C VAL A 265 20.34 2.89 -10.43
N LYS A 266 21.00 3.76 -9.64
CA LYS A 266 21.30 5.15 -10.04
C LYS A 266 22.21 5.21 -11.26
N ALA A 267 23.25 4.39 -11.28
CA ALA A 267 24.18 4.31 -12.40
C ALA A 267 23.47 3.83 -13.67
N LYS A 268 22.64 2.79 -13.57
CA LYS A 268 21.84 2.25 -14.67
C LYS A 268 20.91 3.32 -15.26
N GLY A 269 20.20 4.10 -14.41
CA GLY A 269 19.33 5.20 -14.87
C GLY A 269 20.13 6.25 -15.67
N ARG A 270 21.24 6.76 -15.10
CA ARG A 270 22.08 7.77 -15.77
C ARG A 270 22.72 7.25 -17.07
N ILE A 271 23.16 5.99 -17.08
CA ILE A 271 23.73 5.36 -18.26
C ILE A 271 22.68 5.25 -19.37
N MET A 272 21.45 4.83 -19.05
CA MET A 272 20.38 4.71 -20.03
C MET A 272 19.94 6.06 -20.59
N GLU A 273 19.79 7.08 -19.76
CA GLU A 273 19.51 8.45 -20.18
C GLU A 273 20.58 8.96 -21.15
N TYR A 274 21.86 8.81 -20.79
CA TYR A 274 22.97 9.20 -21.65
C TYR A 274 22.97 8.42 -22.98
N VAL A 275 22.71 7.11 -22.95
CA VAL A 275 22.64 6.29 -24.18
C VAL A 275 21.46 6.69 -25.08
N GLN A 276 20.33 7.07 -24.49
CA GLN A 276 19.17 7.59 -25.26
C GLN A 276 19.49 8.93 -25.95
N GLU A 277 20.23 9.81 -25.29
CA GLU A 277 20.62 11.12 -25.85
C GLU A 277 21.75 11.02 -26.88
N THR A 278 22.76 10.20 -26.62
CA THR A 278 24.00 10.17 -27.42
C THR A 278 24.14 8.93 -28.33
N GLY A 279 23.22 7.98 -28.21
CA GLY A 279 23.20 6.72 -28.98
C GLY A 279 24.16 5.64 -28.46
N SER A 280 25.18 5.96 -27.68
CA SER A 280 26.12 4.97 -27.14
C SER A 280 26.94 5.49 -25.97
N ILE A 281 27.51 4.58 -25.15
CA ILE A 281 28.38 4.92 -24.02
C ILE A 281 29.57 4.00 -23.94
N THR A 282 30.75 4.52 -23.54
CA THR A 282 31.96 3.77 -23.29
C THR A 282 32.24 3.61 -21.80
N ASN A 283 33.10 2.65 -21.41
CA ASN A 283 33.49 2.49 -20.02
C ASN A 283 34.08 3.77 -19.40
N THR A 284 34.85 4.55 -20.18
CA THR A 284 35.42 5.83 -19.71
C THR A 284 34.30 6.84 -19.39
N GLN A 285 33.31 6.99 -20.26
CA GLN A 285 32.18 7.86 -20.04
C GLN A 285 31.33 7.43 -18.86
N VAL A 286 31.14 6.12 -18.63
CA VAL A 286 30.47 5.62 -17.41
C VAL A 286 31.24 5.99 -16.15
N ARG A 287 32.58 5.95 -16.19
CA ARG A 287 33.39 6.39 -15.05
C ARG A 287 33.22 7.86 -14.72
N GLU A 288 33.22 8.70 -15.73
CA GLU A 288 33.03 10.14 -15.59
C GLU A 288 31.60 10.49 -15.13
N LEU A 289 30.59 9.85 -15.76
CA LEU A 289 29.17 10.08 -15.48
C LEU A 289 28.76 9.63 -14.07
N CYS A 290 29.30 8.50 -13.60
CA CYS A 290 28.89 7.87 -12.34
C CYS A 290 29.91 8.04 -11.20
N GLY A 291 31.10 8.62 -11.46
CA GLY A 291 32.19 8.69 -10.48
C GLY A 291 32.80 7.32 -10.15
N PHE A 292 32.74 6.36 -11.07
CA PHE A 292 33.16 4.98 -10.84
C PHE A 292 34.66 4.72 -11.12
N THR A 293 35.19 3.78 -10.38
CA THR A 293 36.47 3.15 -10.76
C THR A 293 36.31 2.32 -12.04
N ARG A 294 37.39 2.01 -12.71
CA ARG A 294 37.36 1.17 -13.92
C ARG A 294 36.68 -0.17 -13.72
N GLN A 295 36.86 -0.78 -12.54
CA GLN A 295 36.28 -2.07 -12.19
C GLN A 295 34.77 -1.96 -11.90
N GLN A 296 34.33 -0.91 -11.20
CA GLN A 296 32.93 -0.64 -10.96
C GLN A 296 32.15 -0.37 -12.25
N ALA A 297 32.67 0.48 -13.12
CA ALA A 297 32.08 0.76 -14.42
C ALA A 297 31.97 -0.51 -15.29
N ARG A 298 33.00 -1.36 -15.30
CA ARG A 298 32.98 -2.63 -16.03
C ARG A 298 31.91 -3.58 -15.46
N SER A 299 31.89 -3.79 -14.14
CA SER A 299 30.91 -4.67 -13.48
C SER A 299 29.47 -4.20 -13.69
N THR A 300 29.24 -2.87 -13.67
CA THR A 300 27.94 -2.28 -13.93
C THR A 300 27.47 -2.54 -15.37
N LEU A 301 28.34 -2.31 -16.36
CA LEU A 301 28.01 -2.54 -17.77
C LEU A 301 27.80 -4.02 -18.08
N GLU A 302 28.63 -4.93 -17.52
CA GLU A 302 28.46 -6.39 -17.65
C GLU A 302 27.12 -6.84 -17.07
N LYS A 303 26.72 -6.28 -15.93
CA LYS A 303 25.43 -6.58 -15.30
C LYS A 303 24.25 -6.05 -16.13
N MET A 304 24.31 -4.83 -16.66
CA MET A 304 23.32 -4.27 -17.57
C MET A 304 23.19 -5.09 -18.87
N GLN A 305 24.31 -5.62 -19.37
CA GLN A 305 24.32 -6.50 -20.54
C GLN A 305 23.66 -7.87 -20.23
N MET A 306 23.93 -8.47 -19.06
CA MET A 306 23.27 -9.70 -18.63
C MET A 306 21.76 -9.50 -18.43
N GLU A 307 21.33 -8.32 -18.00
CA GLU A 307 19.90 -7.93 -17.88
C GLU A 307 19.25 -7.64 -19.26
N GLY A 308 20.04 -7.65 -20.35
CA GLY A 308 19.54 -7.41 -21.71
C GLY A 308 19.15 -5.96 -21.99
N VAL A 309 19.60 -5.01 -21.17
CA VAL A 309 19.28 -3.59 -21.28
C VAL A 309 20.17 -2.88 -22.29
N ILE A 310 21.42 -3.29 -22.36
CA ILE A 310 22.41 -2.77 -23.32
C ILE A 310 23.12 -3.90 -24.05
N VAL A 311 23.67 -3.58 -25.23
CA VAL A 311 24.46 -4.50 -26.07
C VAL A 311 25.82 -3.90 -26.32
N LEU A 312 26.87 -4.75 -26.23
CA LEU A 312 28.25 -4.37 -26.54
C LEU A 312 28.45 -4.35 -28.07
N LEU A 313 28.90 -3.23 -28.60
CA LEU A 313 29.32 -3.09 -29.97
C LEU A 313 30.84 -2.83 -30.04
N GLY A 314 31.53 -3.55 -30.92
CA GLY A 314 33.01 -3.42 -31.14
C GLY A 314 33.84 -4.20 -30.13
N LYS A 315 35.15 -4.13 -30.26
CA LYS A 315 36.11 -4.82 -29.39
C LYS A 315 37.29 -3.89 -29.01
N GLY A 316 37.86 -4.13 -27.85
CA GLY A 316 39.06 -3.44 -27.37
C GLY A 316 38.85 -1.94 -27.18
N ARG A 317 39.69 -1.09 -27.78
CA ARG A 317 39.68 0.38 -27.61
C ARG A 317 38.37 1.04 -28.15
N TYR A 318 37.69 0.38 -29.07
CA TYR A 318 36.47 0.88 -29.72
C TYR A 318 35.19 0.26 -29.18
N ALA A 319 35.29 -0.48 -28.07
CA ALA A 319 34.11 -1.06 -27.40
C ALA A 319 33.20 0.01 -26.86
N LYS A 320 31.92 0.00 -27.28
CA LYS A 320 30.84 0.88 -26.80
C LYS A 320 29.59 0.08 -26.59
N TYR A 321 28.72 0.58 -25.72
CA TYR A 321 27.44 -0.02 -25.38
C TYR A 321 26.31 0.83 -25.92
N VAL A 322 25.28 0.18 -26.48
CA VAL A 322 24.06 0.81 -27.02
C VAL A 322 22.84 0.21 -26.33
N ALA A 323 21.71 0.89 -26.38
CA ALA A 323 20.46 0.35 -25.88
C ALA A 323 20.05 -0.91 -26.66
N SER A 324 19.47 -1.89 -25.95
CA SER A 324 18.94 -3.10 -26.60
C SER A 324 17.67 -2.79 -27.35
N GLU A 325 17.50 -3.27 -28.59
CA GLU A 325 16.30 -3.10 -29.42
C GLU A 325 15.02 -3.68 -28.82
N ARG A 326 15.12 -4.44 -27.71
CA ARG A 326 13.97 -4.97 -26.98
C ARG A 326 13.26 -3.93 -26.11
N LEU A 327 13.77 -2.70 -26.01
CA LEU A 327 13.26 -1.60 -25.18
C LEU A 327 12.81 -0.37 -26.00
N LEU A 328 12.93 -0.42 -27.31
CA LEU A 328 12.32 0.48 -28.28
C LEU A 328 11.02 -0.15 -28.81
#